data_1ace2e4f9234508356a5e89a33cc1afe
#
_entry.id   1ace2e4f9234508356a5e89a33cc1afe
#
_cell.length_a   1.000
_cell.length_b   1.000
_cell.length_c   1.000
_cell.angle_alpha   90.00
_cell.angle_beta   90.00
_cell.angle_gamma   90.00
#
_symmetry.space_group_name_H-M   'P 1'
#
loop_
_entity.id
_entity.type
_entity.pdbx_description
1 polymer ?
#
loop_
_entity_poly.entity_id
_entity_poly.type
_entity_poly.pdbx_seq_one_letter_code
_entity_poly.pdbx_strand_id
1 'polypeptide(L)'
;GCGTVYSVRPGGAEKVLYRFSGGSDGSDPDAALVEVGGVLYGTTANGGGSGCAGSGCGTVYSISTTGAETVLHSFGGSPDGATPVAALINVRGVLYGTTFYGGDGSGSGGYVGRGTVFTLTP
;
A
#
# COMPACT_ATOMS: atom_id res chain seq x y z
N GLY A 1 15.62 6.72 -2.37
CA GLY A 1 14.27 6.96 -2.86
C GLY A 1 13.25 6.07 -2.17
N CYS A 2 12.01 6.50 -2.20
CA CYS A 2 10.92 5.80 -1.51
C CYS A 2 10.00 5.05 -2.50
N GLY A 3 10.37 5.04 -3.78
CA GLY A 3 9.63 4.34 -4.81
C GLY A 3 8.79 5.25 -5.69
N THR A 4 8.33 4.71 -6.80
CA THR A 4 7.54 5.44 -7.78
C THR A 4 6.42 4.58 -8.35
N VAL A 5 5.37 5.23 -8.83
CA VAL A 5 4.41 4.64 -9.75
C VAL A 5 4.72 5.20 -11.13
N TYR A 6 4.80 4.34 -12.12
CA TYR A 6 5.14 4.74 -13.49
C TYR A 6 4.24 4.03 -14.50
N SER A 7 4.18 4.57 -15.71
CA SER A 7 3.57 3.93 -16.85
C SER A 7 4.60 3.77 -17.97
N VAL A 8 4.46 2.72 -18.75
CA VAL A 8 5.30 2.46 -19.94
C VAL A 8 4.39 2.14 -21.11
N ARG A 9 4.59 2.83 -22.24
CA ARG A 9 3.92 2.49 -23.48
C ARG A 9 4.66 1.35 -24.19
N PRO A 10 3.99 0.54 -25.01
CA PRO A 10 4.64 -0.56 -25.73
C PRO A 10 5.88 -0.17 -26.53
N GLY A 11 5.99 1.08 -26.97
CA GLY A 11 7.19 1.61 -27.63
C GLY A 11 8.34 1.97 -26.69
N GLY A 12 8.20 1.78 -25.39
CA GLY A 12 9.21 2.04 -24.37
C GLY A 12 9.17 3.44 -23.76
N ALA A 13 8.22 4.31 -24.14
CA ALA A 13 8.09 5.62 -23.51
C ALA A 13 7.59 5.47 -22.08
N GLU A 14 8.45 5.84 -21.12
CA GLU A 14 8.17 5.75 -19.67
C GLU A 14 7.75 7.12 -19.13
N LYS A 15 6.79 7.13 -18.21
CA LYS A 15 6.36 8.33 -17.48
C LYS A 15 6.18 7.99 -16.02
N VAL A 16 6.85 8.74 -15.14
CA VAL A 16 6.61 8.66 -13.70
C VAL A 16 5.31 9.40 -13.38
N LEU A 17 4.35 8.68 -12.79
CA LEU A 17 3.07 9.23 -12.36
C LEU A 17 3.15 9.83 -10.96
N TYR A 18 3.88 9.17 -10.06
CA TYR A 18 3.98 9.59 -8.67
C TYR A 18 5.31 9.15 -8.06
N ARG A 19 5.87 10.00 -7.20
CA ARG A 19 7.06 9.70 -6.38
C ARG A 19 6.68 9.74 -4.92
N PHE A 20 6.85 8.63 -4.23
CA PHE A 20 6.59 8.54 -2.79
C PHE A 20 7.63 9.34 -2.01
N SER A 21 7.18 10.07 -0.99
CA SER A 21 8.05 10.86 -0.12
C SER A 21 8.60 10.04 1.06
N GLY A 22 7.97 8.92 1.39
CA GLY A 22 8.33 8.11 2.55
C GLY A 22 7.66 8.53 3.85
N GLY A 23 6.85 9.59 3.80
CA GLY A 23 6.08 10.09 4.93
C GLY A 23 4.69 9.47 5.01
N SER A 24 3.69 10.35 5.11
CA SER A 24 2.28 9.93 5.21
C SER A 24 1.74 9.23 3.96
N ASP A 25 2.37 9.45 2.81
CA ASP A 25 1.98 8.83 1.54
C ASP A 25 2.50 7.40 1.36
N GLY A 26 3.51 7.01 2.10
CA GLY A 26 4.07 5.66 2.06
C GLY A 26 5.45 5.58 1.43
N SER A 27 6.03 4.38 1.46
CA SER A 27 7.29 4.03 0.80
C SER A 27 7.33 2.55 0.47
N ASP A 28 8.22 2.19 -0.43
CA ASP A 28 8.43 0.81 -0.87
C ASP A 28 7.14 0.18 -1.45
N PRO A 29 6.69 0.69 -2.62
CA PRO A 29 5.53 0.13 -3.33
C PRO A 29 5.93 -1.16 -4.06
N ASP A 30 6.08 -2.25 -3.33
CA ASP A 30 6.63 -3.51 -3.83
C ASP A 30 5.61 -4.36 -4.60
N ALA A 31 4.32 -4.08 -4.42
CA ALA A 31 3.26 -4.90 -4.97
C ALA A 31 2.79 -4.39 -6.34
N ALA A 32 2.24 -5.29 -7.15
CA ALA A 32 1.59 -4.93 -8.39
C ALA A 32 0.32 -4.09 -8.15
N LEU A 33 0.02 -3.23 -9.10
CA LEU A 33 -1.20 -2.44 -9.11
C LEU A 33 -2.39 -3.27 -9.63
N VAL A 34 -3.58 -2.94 -9.12
CA VAL A 34 -4.85 -3.42 -9.65
C VAL A 34 -5.69 -2.24 -10.14
N GLU A 35 -6.38 -2.43 -11.26
CA GLU A 35 -7.24 -1.40 -11.85
C GLU A 35 -8.70 -1.70 -11.54
N VAL A 36 -9.45 -0.69 -11.11
CA VAL A 36 -10.90 -0.76 -10.91
C VAL A 36 -11.50 0.54 -11.43
N GLY A 37 -12.31 0.44 -12.49
CA GLY A 37 -13.04 1.60 -13.02
C GLY A 37 -12.15 2.75 -13.48
N GLY A 38 -10.94 2.48 -13.97
CA GLY A 38 -10.00 3.50 -14.44
C GLY A 38 -9.11 4.08 -13.34
N VAL A 39 -9.25 3.63 -12.11
CA VAL A 39 -8.39 4.02 -10.97
C VAL A 39 -7.47 2.86 -10.63
N LEU A 40 -6.21 3.16 -10.34
CA LEU A 40 -5.21 2.18 -9.93
C LEU A 40 -5.13 2.14 -8.41
N TYR A 41 -4.97 0.95 -7.87
CA TYR A 41 -4.85 0.72 -6.42
C TYR A 41 -3.60 -0.09 -6.13
N GLY A 42 -2.89 0.29 -5.09
CA GLY A 42 -1.67 -0.40 -4.67
C GLY A 42 -1.44 -0.30 -3.18
N THR A 43 -0.35 -0.88 -2.74
CA THR A 43 0.09 -0.84 -1.35
C THR A 43 1.53 -0.38 -1.26
N THR A 44 1.87 0.22 -0.13
CA THR A 44 3.27 0.47 0.24
C THR A 44 3.62 -0.36 1.46
N ALA A 45 4.83 -0.90 1.51
CA ALA A 45 5.27 -1.74 2.62
C ALA A 45 5.51 -0.93 3.89
N ASN A 46 5.94 0.31 3.75
CA ASN A 46 6.28 1.20 4.85
C ASN A 46 5.62 2.58 4.66
N GLY A 47 5.86 3.49 5.59
CA GLY A 47 5.27 4.81 5.60
C GLY A 47 3.83 4.80 6.11
N GLY A 48 3.12 5.89 5.93
CA GLY A 48 1.74 6.06 6.36
C GLY A 48 1.57 6.50 7.80
N GLY A 49 2.65 6.75 8.53
CA GLY A 49 2.58 7.17 9.92
C GLY A 49 3.84 6.83 10.70
N SER A 50 3.73 6.88 12.03
CA SER A 50 4.85 6.63 12.95
C SER A 50 4.84 5.23 13.57
N GLY A 51 3.91 4.36 13.21
CA GLY A 51 3.88 2.97 13.67
C GLY A 51 5.09 2.16 13.20
N CYS A 52 5.16 0.89 13.61
CA CYS A 52 6.21 -0.03 13.17
C CYS A 52 7.62 0.53 13.40
N ALA A 53 7.91 0.90 14.66
CA ALA A 53 9.20 1.46 15.08
C ALA A 53 9.59 2.77 14.37
N GLY A 54 8.62 3.57 13.98
CA GLY A 54 8.83 4.87 13.34
C GLY A 54 8.93 4.81 11.82
N SER A 55 8.95 3.63 11.21
CA SER A 55 9.01 3.48 9.75
C SER A 55 7.65 3.61 9.06
N GLY A 56 6.56 3.58 9.83
CA GLY A 56 5.22 3.40 9.33
C GLY A 56 4.95 1.93 8.94
N CYS A 57 3.70 1.55 8.99
CA CYS A 57 3.31 0.15 8.78
C CYS A 57 2.79 -0.13 7.37
N GLY A 58 2.88 0.87 6.50
CA GLY A 58 2.42 0.79 5.12
C GLY A 58 1.04 1.37 4.89
N THR A 59 0.69 1.49 3.64
CA THR A 59 -0.58 2.11 3.20
C THR A 59 -1.27 1.27 2.14
N VAL A 60 -2.58 1.52 1.98
CA VAL A 60 -3.30 1.24 0.74
C VAL A 60 -3.59 2.59 0.10
N TYR A 61 -3.27 2.74 -1.17
CA TYR A 61 -3.46 4.00 -1.90
C TYR A 61 -4.21 3.78 -3.21
N SER A 62 -4.83 4.83 -3.69
CA SER A 62 -5.31 4.93 -5.05
C SER A 62 -4.50 5.96 -5.82
N ILE A 63 -4.39 5.78 -7.11
CA ILE A 63 -3.75 6.75 -7.99
C ILE A 63 -4.49 6.81 -9.33
N SER A 64 -4.79 8.02 -9.77
CA SER A 64 -5.35 8.23 -11.11
C SER A 64 -4.27 8.06 -12.17
N THR A 65 -4.67 7.82 -13.40
CA THR A 65 -3.75 7.73 -14.54
C THR A 65 -3.05 9.07 -14.85
N THR A 66 -3.46 10.15 -14.21
CA THR A 66 -2.82 11.47 -14.31
C THR A 66 -1.88 11.77 -13.14
N GLY A 67 -1.76 10.86 -12.15
CA GLY A 67 -0.82 10.98 -11.05
C GLY A 67 -1.39 11.55 -9.75
N ALA A 68 -2.71 11.67 -9.62
CA ALA A 68 -3.32 12.08 -8.35
C ALA A 68 -3.39 10.89 -7.38
N GLU A 69 -2.59 10.94 -6.33
CA GLU A 69 -2.51 9.89 -5.32
C GLU A 69 -3.36 10.24 -4.10
N THR A 70 -3.99 9.23 -3.51
CA THR A 70 -4.76 9.35 -2.26
C THR A 70 -4.49 8.14 -1.38
N VAL A 71 -4.11 8.36 -0.14
CA VAL A 71 -4.01 7.29 0.86
C VAL A 71 -5.42 6.95 1.34
N LEU A 72 -5.80 5.69 1.16
CA LEU A 72 -7.11 5.17 1.56
C LEU A 72 -7.08 4.58 2.98
N HIS A 73 -5.96 3.96 3.34
CA HIS A 73 -5.74 3.38 4.66
C HIS A 73 -4.26 3.41 5.02
N SER A 74 -3.97 3.82 6.25
CA SER A 74 -2.63 3.71 6.83
C SER A 74 -2.66 2.65 7.91
N PHE A 75 -1.86 1.60 7.74
CA PHE A 75 -1.80 0.51 8.73
C PHE A 75 -1.14 0.98 10.02
N GLY A 76 -1.69 0.53 11.14
CA GLY A 76 -1.22 0.90 12.47
C GLY A 76 -0.41 -0.18 13.19
N GLY A 77 -0.22 -1.31 12.58
CA GLY A 77 0.34 -2.48 13.24
C GLY A 77 -0.76 -3.27 13.98
N SER A 78 -0.36 -4.12 14.93
CA SER A 78 -1.33 -4.96 15.65
C SER A 78 -2.36 -4.11 16.44
N PRO A 79 -3.66 -4.44 16.41
CA PRO A 79 -4.28 -5.59 15.72
C PRO A 79 -4.60 -5.37 14.24
N ASP A 80 -4.41 -4.18 13.71
CA ASP A 80 -4.72 -3.84 12.32
C ASP A 80 -3.88 -4.71 11.37
N GLY A 81 -2.84 -4.19 10.82
CA GLY A 81 -1.94 -4.92 9.95
C GLY A 81 -0.67 -4.13 9.76
N ALA A 82 0.32 -4.73 9.16
CA ALA A 82 1.56 -4.05 8.82
C ALA A 82 2.25 -4.74 7.64
N THR A 83 2.94 -3.95 6.85
CA THR A 83 3.80 -4.42 5.76
C THR A 83 3.00 -5.22 4.72
N PRO A 84 2.07 -4.57 4.01
CA PRO A 84 1.39 -5.21 2.88
C PRO A 84 2.37 -5.26 1.69
N VAL A 85 2.78 -6.45 1.29
CA VAL A 85 3.75 -6.65 0.20
C VAL A 85 3.19 -7.41 -1.00
N ALA A 86 1.93 -7.86 -0.92
CA ALA A 86 1.28 -8.56 -2.01
C ALA A 86 0.28 -7.65 -2.72
N ALA A 87 0.03 -7.94 -3.98
CA ALA A 87 -0.95 -7.22 -4.77
C ALA A 87 -2.36 -7.38 -4.19
N LEU A 88 -3.16 -6.34 -4.35
CA LEU A 88 -4.60 -6.40 -4.09
C LEU A 88 -5.30 -7.17 -5.21
N ILE A 89 -6.43 -7.79 -4.89
CA ILE A 89 -7.34 -8.34 -5.91
C ILE A 89 -8.68 -7.63 -5.84
N ASN A 90 -9.29 -7.45 -6.99
CA ASN A 90 -10.62 -6.88 -7.11
C ASN A 90 -11.65 -8.00 -7.25
N VAL A 91 -12.61 -8.02 -6.33
CA VAL A 91 -13.76 -8.91 -6.41
C VAL A 91 -15.01 -8.05 -6.38
N ARG A 92 -15.61 -7.83 -7.54
CA ARG A 92 -16.85 -7.05 -7.71
C ARG A 92 -16.77 -5.64 -7.08
N GLY A 93 -15.63 -4.97 -7.24
CA GLY A 93 -15.41 -3.62 -6.73
C GLY A 93 -14.92 -3.54 -5.29
N VAL A 94 -14.80 -4.65 -4.59
CA VAL A 94 -14.18 -4.73 -3.26
C VAL A 94 -12.75 -5.21 -3.42
N LEU A 95 -11.82 -4.52 -2.79
CA LEU A 95 -10.40 -4.89 -2.81
C LEU A 95 -10.10 -5.81 -1.63
N TYR A 96 -9.34 -6.86 -1.89
CA TYR A 96 -8.86 -7.79 -0.87
C TYR A 96 -7.34 -7.80 -0.90
N GLY A 97 -6.73 -7.79 0.27
CA GLY A 97 -5.28 -7.81 0.42
C GLY A 97 -4.84 -8.54 1.66
N THR A 98 -3.53 -8.65 1.79
CA THR A 98 -2.89 -9.29 2.95
C THR A 98 -1.79 -8.41 3.51
N THR A 99 -1.53 -8.55 4.81
CA THR A 99 -0.38 -7.95 5.45
C THR A 99 0.54 -9.03 5.99
N PHE A 100 1.84 -8.75 6.02
CA PHE A 100 2.84 -9.70 6.52
C PHE A 100 2.82 -9.80 8.04
N TYR A 101 2.59 -8.67 8.73
CA TYR A 101 2.52 -8.59 10.19
C TYR A 101 1.15 -8.05 10.61
N GLY A 102 0.93 -8.01 11.92
CA GLY A 102 -0.31 -7.54 12.52
C GLY A 102 -1.26 -8.67 12.85
N GLY A 103 -2.52 -8.32 13.11
CA GLY A 103 -3.50 -9.26 13.64
C GLY A 103 -3.30 -9.48 15.13
N ASP A 104 -3.47 -10.71 15.59
CA ASP A 104 -3.23 -11.05 16.99
C ASP A 104 -1.73 -11.19 17.27
N GLY A 105 -1.19 -10.30 18.04
CA GLY A 105 0.20 -10.39 18.46
C GLY A 105 0.39 -9.73 19.80
N SER A 106 1.08 -10.41 20.72
CA SER A 106 1.54 -9.82 21.95
C SER A 106 2.97 -9.31 21.74
N GLY A 107 3.14 -8.02 21.62
CA GLY A 107 4.43 -7.39 21.42
C GLY A 107 4.28 -5.92 21.15
N SER A 108 5.37 -5.19 21.26
CA SER A 108 5.42 -3.77 20.91
C SER A 108 6.13 -3.58 19.58
N GLY A 109 5.82 -2.50 18.89
CA GLY A 109 6.58 -2.09 17.72
C GLY A 109 5.95 -2.36 16.35
N GLY A 110 4.75 -2.91 16.28
CA GLY A 110 4.00 -3.03 15.02
C GLY A 110 4.39 -4.17 14.10
N TYR A 111 5.60 -4.70 14.22
CA TYR A 111 6.09 -5.85 13.45
C TYR A 111 5.85 -7.17 14.19
N VAL A 112 4.70 -7.32 14.80
CA VAL A 112 4.29 -8.51 15.54
C VAL A 112 3.01 -9.06 14.96
N GLY A 113 2.67 -10.30 15.30
CA GLY A 113 1.52 -10.98 14.74
C GLY A 113 1.87 -11.78 13.50
N ARG A 114 0.88 -12.45 12.96
CA ARG A 114 1.04 -13.43 11.87
C ARG A 114 0.46 -12.96 10.56
N GLY A 115 0.11 -11.69 10.49
CA GLY A 115 -0.49 -11.09 9.30
C GLY A 115 -2.01 -11.11 9.33
N THR A 116 -2.58 -10.38 8.37
CA THR A 116 -4.03 -10.24 8.24
C THR A 116 -4.47 -10.47 6.80
N VAL A 117 -5.73 -10.80 6.62
CA VAL A 117 -6.44 -10.60 5.36
C VAL A 117 -7.42 -9.45 5.60
N PHE A 118 -7.43 -8.48 4.71
CA PHE A 118 -8.29 -7.30 4.84
C PHE A 118 -9.11 -7.06 3.59
N THR A 119 -10.17 -6.31 3.75
CA THR A 119 -10.96 -5.79 2.63
C THR A 119 -11.00 -4.27 2.70
N LEU A 120 -11.08 -3.64 1.54
CA LEU A 120 -11.24 -2.20 1.41
C LEU A 120 -12.23 -1.92 0.30
N THR A 121 -13.27 -1.15 0.62
CA THR A 121 -14.25 -0.68 -0.38
C THR A 121 -13.85 0.74 -0.77
N PRO A 122 -13.44 0.95 -2.02
CA PRO A 122 -13.05 2.29 -2.48
C PRO A 122 -14.16 3.33 -2.41
#